data_c4c44be32e3fb8b56a2157f0088ede24
#
_entry.id   c4c44be32e3fb8b56a2157f0088ede24
#
_cell.length_a   1.000
_cell.length_b   1.000
_cell.length_c   1.000
_cell.angle_alpha   90.00
_cell.angle_beta   90.00
_cell.angle_gamma   90.00
#
_symmetry.space_group_name_H-M   'P 1'
#
loop_
_entity.id
_entity.type
_entity.pdbx_description
1 polymer ?
#
loop_
_entity_poly.entity_id
_entity_poly.type
_entity_poly.pdbx_seq_one_letter_code
_entity_poly.pdbx_strand_id
1 'polypeptide(L)'
;MLVNILSLIHNTTTLLFGVYASAAFLGIRMNRKNILALLTFSCITGVFYVLSFVLYGTSFTEQVYPFIIHIPLVLFLTFYYKYKIANSVLAVLTAYLCCQISNWTGIAALTLTSQEWVYYSVRICVTIVVFILLVHYISDITAQLLQK
;
A
#
# COMPACT_ATOMS: atom_id res chain seq x y z
N MET A 1 8.53 9.32 21.52
CA MET A 1 7.19 8.75 21.57
C MET A 1 6.33 9.14 20.37
N LEU A 2 6.17 10.42 20.04
CA LEU A 2 5.39 10.89 18.89
C LEU A 2 5.87 10.29 17.55
N VAL A 3 7.17 10.31 17.27
CA VAL A 3 7.77 9.77 16.03
C VAL A 3 7.45 8.28 15.85
N ASN A 4 7.51 7.48 16.93
CA ASN A 4 7.21 6.04 16.85
C ASN A 4 5.73 5.78 16.51
N ILE A 5 4.83 6.59 17.06
CA ILE A 5 3.40 6.51 16.73
C ILE A 5 3.15 6.90 15.28
N LEU A 6 3.74 8.00 14.82
CA LEU A 6 3.63 8.45 13.44
C LEU A 6 4.21 7.43 12.45
N SER A 7 5.35 6.82 12.79
CA SER A 7 5.96 5.74 12.00
C SER A 7 5.01 4.53 11.87
N LEU A 8 4.38 4.12 12.97
CA LEU A 8 3.42 3.01 12.96
C LEU A 8 2.19 3.34 12.10
N ILE A 9 1.62 4.53 12.26
CA ILE A 9 0.49 5.01 11.45
C ILE A 9 0.89 5.05 9.97
N HIS A 10 2.08 5.58 9.66
CA HIS A 10 2.59 5.63 8.29
C HIS A 10 2.71 4.24 7.67
N ASN A 11 3.34 3.29 8.36
CA ASN A 11 3.52 1.93 7.85
C ASN A 11 2.17 1.23 7.60
N THR A 12 1.22 1.41 8.53
CA THR A 12 -0.15 0.88 8.37
C THR A 12 -0.87 1.52 7.19
N THR A 13 -0.78 2.85 7.05
CA THR A 13 -1.39 3.60 5.94
C THR A 13 -0.80 3.17 4.60
N THR A 14 0.52 2.99 4.53
CA THR A 14 1.21 2.56 3.31
C THR A 14 0.81 1.13 2.90
N LEU A 15 0.70 0.21 3.86
CA LEU A 15 0.25 -1.15 3.61
C LEU A 15 -1.18 -1.17 3.06
N LEU A 16 -2.11 -0.48 3.72
CA LEU A 16 -3.50 -0.36 3.28
C LEU A 16 -3.57 0.29 1.89
N PHE A 17 -2.84 1.38 1.67
CA PHE A 17 -2.77 2.01 0.36
C PHE A 17 -2.33 1.01 -0.73
N GLY A 18 -1.24 0.29 -0.52
CA GLY A 18 -0.72 -0.69 -1.50
C GLY A 18 -1.74 -1.75 -1.86
N VAL A 19 -2.43 -2.31 -0.87
CA VAL A 19 -3.45 -3.36 -1.06
C VAL A 19 -4.68 -2.82 -1.79
N TYR A 20 -5.25 -1.71 -1.32
CA TYR A 20 -6.48 -1.15 -1.90
C TYR A 20 -6.26 -0.49 -3.26
N ALA A 21 -5.12 0.19 -3.47
CA ALA A 21 -4.76 0.74 -4.76
C ALA A 21 -4.56 -0.36 -5.82
N SER A 22 -3.87 -1.46 -5.47
CA SER A 22 -3.72 -2.61 -6.37
C SER A 22 -5.07 -3.20 -6.77
N ALA A 23 -6.01 -3.32 -5.82
CA ALA A 23 -7.37 -3.79 -6.10
C ALA A 23 -8.14 -2.80 -7.00
N ALA A 24 -7.98 -1.49 -6.77
CA ALA A 24 -8.60 -0.45 -7.60
C ALA A 24 -8.06 -0.48 -9.04
N PHE A 25 -6.75 -0.67 -9.25
CA PHE A 25 -6.15 -0.83 -10.58
C PHE A 25 -6.67 -2.05 -11.36
N LEU A 26 -7.12 -3.09 -10.65
CA LEU A 26 -7.78 -4.25 -11.27
C LEU A 26 -9.30 -4.06 -11.46
N GLY A 27 -9.85 -2.90 -11.10
CA GLY A 27 -11.28 -2.64 -11.19
C GLY A 27 -12.12 -3.44 -10.19
N ILE A 28 -11.53 -3.90 -9.09
CA ILE A 28 -12.25 -4.62 -8.04
C ILE A 28 -13.19 -3.66 -7.33
N ARG A 29 -14.50 -3.89 -7.43
CA ARG A 29 -15.51 -3.05 -6.76
C ARG A 29 -15.34 -3.12 -5.24
N MET A 30 -15.32 -1.95 -4.59
CA MET A 30 -15.18 -1.81 -3.13
C MET A 30 -16.52 -2.06 -2.42
N ASN A 31 -17.07 -3.25 -2.56
CA ASN A 31 -18.22 -3.72 -1.78
C ASN A 31 -17.78 -4.27 -0.41
N ARG A 32 -18.72 -4.46 0.53
CA ARG A 32 -18.41 -4.92 1.89
C ARG A 32 -17.60 -6.21 1.92
N LYS A 33 -17.89 -7.15 1.03
CA LYS A 33 -17.18 -8.44 0.95
C LYS A 33 -15.72 -8.25 0.54
N ASN A 34 -15.48 -7.46 -0.50
CA ASN A 34 -14.12 -7.20 -1.00
C ASN A 34 -13.30 -6.36 -0.02
N ILE A 35 -13.92 -5.33 0.59
CA ILE A 35 -13.28 -4.54 1.64
C ILE A 35 -12.83 -5.45 2.80
N LEU A 36 -13.71 -6.34 3.26
CA LEU A 36 -13.36 -7.25 4.35
C LEU A 36 -12.25 -8.23 3.95
N ALA A 37 -12.28 -8.79 2.73
CA ALA A 37 -11.24 -9.69 2.23
C ALA A 37 -9.88 -9.00 2.15
N LEU A 38 -9.83 -7.77 1.59
CA LEU A 38 -8.60 -6.96 1.50
C LEU A 38 -8.09 -6.55 2.89
N LEU A 39 -8.99 -6.19 3.81
CA LEU A 39 -8.63 -5.86 5.19
C LEU A 39 -8.07 -7.07 5.93
N THR A 40 -8.70 -8.23 5.80
CA THR A 40 -8.21 -9.49 6.40
C THR A 40 -6.82 -9.83 5.85
N PHE A 41 -6.62 -9.71 4.54
CA PHE A 41 -5.31 -9.89 3.93
C PHE A 41 -4.27 -8.92 4.50
N SER A 42 -4.62 -7.62 4.62
CA SER A 42 -3.73 -6.60 5.18
C SER A 42 -3.38 -6.88 6.65
N CYS A 43 -4.34 -7.36 7.45
CA CYS A 43 -4.08 -7.74 8.84
C CYS A 43 -3.10 -8.93 8.93
N ILE A 44 -3.31 -9.96 8.11
CA ILE A 44 -2.43 -11.15 8.10
C ILE A 44 -1.00 -10.74 7.70
N THR A 45 -0.84 -10.03 6.59
CA THR A 45 0.49 -9.58 6.12
C THR A 45 1.13 -8.58 7.08
N GLY A 46 0.35 -7.71 7.71
CA GLY A 46 0.80 -6.79 8.76
C GLY A 46 1.35 -7.52 9.98
N VAL A 47 0.69 -8.60 10.43
CA VAL A 47 1.20 -9.45 11.52
C VAL A 47 2.54 -10.09 11.14
N PHE A 48 2.66 -10.65 9.93
CA PHE A 48 3.94 -11.21 9.46
C PHE A 48 5.04 -10.15 9.38
N TYR A 49 4.71 -8.94 8.96
CA TYR A 49 5.66 -7.83 8.92
C TYR A 49 6.13 -7.46 10.33
N VAL A 50 5.22 -7.31 11.30
CA VAL A 50 5.57 -7.00 12.70
C VAL A 50 6.39 -8.13 13.32
N LEU A 51 6.04 -9.39 13.09
CA LEU A 51 6.81 -10.53 13.56
C LEU A 51 8.24 -10.53 12.99
N SER A 52 8.39 -10.27 11.69
CA SER A 52 9.70 -10.14 11.05
C SER A 52 10.52 -9.01 11.70
N PHE A 53 9.88 -7.86 11.96
CA PHE A 53 10.53 -6.73 12.62
C PHE A 53 11.02 -7.07 14.04
N VAL A 54 10.19 -7.76 14.83
CA VAL A 54 10.53 -8.12 16.21
C VAL A 54 11.66 -9.19 16.25
N LEU A 55 11.64 -10.15 15.31
CA LEU A 55 12.60 -11.27 15.31
C LEU A 55 13.95 -10.90 14.67
N TYR A 56 13.95 -10.09 13.62
CA TYR A 56 15.15 -9.88 12.78
C TYR A 56 15.57 -8.41 12.67
N GLY A 57 14.79 -7.48 13.21
CA GLY A 57 15.07 -6.03 13.20
C GLY A 57 14.67 -5.33 11.89
N THR A 58 14.89 -4.00 11.87
CA THR A 58 14.47 -3.12 10.77
C THR A 58 15.15 -3.43 9.45
N SER A 59 16.47 -3.54 9.43
CA SER A 59 17.27 -3.71 8.20
C SER A 59 16.85 -4.96 7.41
N PHE A 60 16.70 -6.09 8.11
CA PHE A 60 16.25 -7.34 7.48
C PHE A 60 14.81 -7.22 6.99
N THR A 61 13.91 -6.66 7.80
CA THR A 61 12.49 -6.54 7.47
C THR A 61 12.26 -5.66 6.24
N GLU A 62 13.02 -4.58 6.09
CA GLU A 62 12.97 -3.73 4.90
C GLU A 62 13.42 -4.46 3.62
N GLN A 63 14.46 -5.30 3.72
CA GLN A 63 14.94 -6.10 2.58
C GLN A 63 13.93 -7.16 2.14
N VAL A 64 13.24 -7.80 3.09
CA VAL A 64 12.26 -8.86 2.79
C VAL A 64 10.84 -8.34 2.61
N TYR A 65 10.60 -7.04 2.74
CA TYR A 65 9.29 -6.41 2.58
C TYR A 65 8.56 -6.82 1.29
N PRO A 66 9.20 -6.83 0.09
CA PRO A 66 8.53 -7.29 -1.13
C PRO A 66 8.07 -8.74 -1.06
N PHE A 67 8.82 -9.60 -0.36
CA PHE A 67 8.48 -11.02 -0.20
C PHE A 67 7.33 -11.23 0.77
N ILE A 68 7.23 -10.40 1.82
CA ILE A 68 6.18 -10.50 2.84
C ILE A 68 4.86 -9.89 2.33
N ILE A 69 4.90 -8.84 1.52
CA ILE A 69 3.70 -8.07 1.14
C ILE A 69 3.40 -8.18 -0.34
N HIS A 70 4.36 -7.87 -1.25
CA HIS A 70 4.06 -7.78 -2.67
C HIS A 70 3.80 -9.14 -3.31
N ILE A 71 4.62 -10.17 -3.02
CA ILE A 71 4.41 -11.50 -3.59
C ILE A 71 3.09 -12.13 -3.09
N PRO A 72 2.80 -12.16 -1.76
CA PRO A 72 1.51 -12.65 -1.30
C PRO A 72 0.32 -11.87 -1.87
N LEU A 73 0.46 -10.55 -2.06
CA LEU A 73 -0.61 -9.74 -2.66
C LEU A 73 -0.86 -10.13 -4.12
N VAL A 74 0.18 -10.32 -4.93
CA VAL A 74 0.06 -10.81 -6.31
C VAL A 74 -0.63 -12.17 -6.33
N LEU A 75 -0.23 -13.09 -5.46
CA LEU A 75 -0.85 -14.42 -5.36
C LEU A 75 -2.31 -14.33 -4.93
N PHE A 76 -2.61 -13.49 -3.93
CA PHE A 76 -3.97 -13.27 -3.47
C PHE A 76 -4.88 -12.71 -4.57
N LEU A 77 -4.43 -11.70 -5.32
CA LEU A 77 -5.17 -11.14 -6.45
C LEU A 77 -5.36 -12.15 -7.59
N THR A 78 -4.36 -12.98 -7.83
CA THR A 78 -4.40 -14.02 -8.87
C THR A 78 -5.33 -15.18 -8.50
N PHE A 79 -5.21 -15.73 -7.30
CA PHE A 79 -5.95 -16.94 -6.92
C PHE A 79 -7.35 -16.64 -6.36
N TYR A 80 -7.49 -15.62 -5.53
CA TYR A 80 -8.78 -15.29 -4.91
C TYR A 80 -9.70 -14.54 -5.88
N TYR A 81 -9.16 -13.53 -6.57
CA TYR A 81 -9.94 -12.75 -7.55
C TYR A 81 -9.85 -13.27 -8.98
N LYS A 82 -9.04 -14.32 -9.23
CA LYS A 82 -8.89 -15.00 -10.54
C LYS A 82 -8.39 -14.10 -11.66
N TYR A 83 -7.60 -13.08 -11.34
CA TYR A 83 -6.93 -12.26 -12.35
C TYR A 83 -5.71 -12.99 -12.95
N LYS A 84 -5.34 -12.64 -14.18
CA LYS A 84 -4.09 -13.10 -14.78
C LYS A 84 -2.91 -12.58 -13.95
N ILE A 85 -1.91 -13.43 -13.73
CA ILE A 85 -0.73 -13.08 -12.92
C ILE A 85 -0.04 -11.79 -13.40
N ALA A 86 0.06 -11.59 -14.73
CA ALA A 86 0.64 -10.38 -15.32
C ALA A 86 -0.14 -9.11 -14.90
N ASN A 87 -1.47 -9.15 -14.88
CA ASN A 87 -2.31 -8.03 -14.45
C ASN A 87 -2.15 -7.75 -12.96
N SER A 88 -2.07 -8.81 -12.15
CA SER A 88 -1.84 -8.69 -10.70
C SER A 88 -0.47 -8.08 -10.40
N VAL A 89 0.57 -8.52 -11.09
CA VAL A 89 1.93 -7.94 -10.98
C VAL A 89 1.92 -6.46 -11.37
N LEU A 90 1.34 -6.12 -12.53
CA LEU A 90 1.24 -4.74 -12.99
C LEU A 90 0.50 -3.85 -11.98
N ALA A 91 -0.63 -4.32 -11.44
CA ALA A 91 -1.40 -3.56 -10.46
C ALA A 91 -0.59 -3.29 -9.18
N VAL A 92 0.11 -4.31 -8.65
CA VAL A 92 0.94 -4.17 -7.44
C VAL A 92 2.13 -3.24 -7.69
N LEU A 93 2.82 -3.38 -8.84
CA LEU A 93 3.93 -2.49 -9.20
C LEU A 93 3.47 -1.05 -9.39
N THR A 94 2.32 -0.83 -10.03
CA THR A 94 1.77 0.53 -10.22
C THR A 94 1.40 1.15 -8.87
N ALA A 95 0.76 0.39 -7.97
CA ALA A 95 0.47 0.86 -6.62
C ALA A 95 1.76 1.21 -5.85
N TYR A 96 2.81 0.39 -5.96
CA TYR A 96 4.11 0.67 -5.38
C TYR A 96 4.73 1.96 -5.93
N LEU A 97 4.69 2.19 -7.25
CA LEU A 97 5.18 3.42 -7.86
C LEU A 97 4.42 4.65 -7.36
N CYS A 98 3.09 4.56 -7.17
CA CYS A 98 2.29 5.64 -6.60
C CYS A 98 2.68 5.94 -5.14
N CYS A 99 3.09 4.93 -4.36
CA CYS A 99 3.62 5.14 -3.01
C CYS A 99 4.92 5.96 -3.00
N GLN A 100 5.72 5.92 -4.07
CA GLN A 100 6.97 6.68 -4.15
C GLN A 100 6.74 8.19 -4.16
N ILE A 101 5.58 8.67 -4.62
CA ILE A 101 5.21 10.09 -4.57
C ILE A 101 5.24 10.59 -3.11
N SER A 102 4.63 9.84 -2.20
CA SER A 102 4.63 10.16 -0.77
C SER A 102 6.04 10.05 -0.14
N ASN A 103 6.85 9.10 -0.60
CA ASN A 103 8.22 8.94 -0.14
C ASN A 103 9.10 10.14 -0.50
N TRP A 104 9.08 10.55 -1.77
CA TRP A 104 9.86 11.69 -2.23
C TRP A 104 9.43 13.02 -1.59
N THR A 105 8.12 13.24 -1.41
CA THR A 105 7.61 14.44 -0.72
C THR A 105 7.99 14.45 0.75
N GLY A 106 8.01 13.30 1.42
CA GLY A 106 8.49 13.18 2.79
C GLY A 106 9.97 13.50 2.93
N ILE A 107 10.82 12.96 2.02
CA ILE A 107 12.27 13.27 2.00
C ILE A 107 12.50 14.77 1.79
N ALA A 108 11.77 15.38 0.85
CA ALA A 108 11.87 16.83 0.63
C ALA A 108 11.47 17.63 1.89
N ALA A 109 10.40 17.23 2.59
CA ALA A 109 9.99 17.86 3.83
C ALA A 109 11.04 17.69 4.95
N LEU A 110 11.67 16.50 5.05
CA LEU A 110 12.74 16.25 6.01
C LEU A 110 13.98 17.11 5.74
N THR A 111 14.38 17.26 4.48
CA THR A 111 15.53 18.09 4.11
C THR A 111 15.31 19.58 4.40
N LEU A 112 14.07 20.05 4.28
CA LEU A 112 13.71 21.45 4.55
C LEU A 112 13.58 21.77 6.05
N THR A 113 13.08 20.81 6.84
CA THR A 113 12.74 21.06 8.25
C THR A 113 13.69 20.41 9.24
N SER A 114 14.44 19.39 8.79
CA SER A 114 15.29 18.53 9.64
C SER A 114 14.53 17.85 10.80
N GLN A 115 13.20 17.67 10.65
CA GLN A 115 12.33 17.15 11.70
C GLN A 115 11.63 15.86 11.25
N GLU A 116 11.88 14.75 11.95
CA GLU A 116 11.32 13.44 11.61
C GLU A 116 9.78 13.37 11.71
N TRP A 117 9.17 14.08 12.64
CA TRP A 117 7.72 14.09 12.75
C TRP A 117 7.05 14.75 11.54
N VAL A 118 7.68 15.76 10.93
CA VAL A 118 7.20 16.38 9.69
C VAL A 118 7.30 15.40 8.53
N TYR A 119 8.40 14.64 8.44
CA TYR A 119 8.59 13.59 7.45
C TYR A 119 7.42 12.59 7.44
N TYR A 120 7.09 12.02 8.59
CA TYR A 120 5.99 11.05 8.69
C TYR A 120 4.62 11.69 8.45
N SER A 121 4.37 12.88 8.96
CA SER A 121 3.11 13.60 8.78
C SER A 121 2.83 13.91 7.32
N VAL A 122 3.82 14.41 6.59
CA VAL A 122 3.70 14.70 5.15
C VAL A 122 3.45 13.42 4.36
N ARG A 123 4.17 12.34 4.67
CA ARG A 123 3.97 11.05 4.00
C ARG A 123 2.55 10.51 4.20
N ILE A 124 2.03 10.56 5.41
CA ILE A 124 0.65 10.12 5.69
C ILE A 124 -0.36 10.95 4.90
N CYS A 125 -0.25 12.29 4.97
CA CYS A 125 -1.16 13.18 4.25
C CYS A 125 -1.12 12.95 2.73
N VAL A 126 0.07 12.89 2.14
CA VAL A 126 0.23 12.67 0.69
C VAL A 126 -0.28 11.30 0.27
N THR A 127 -0.02 10.24 1.07
CA THR A 127 -0.54 8.91 0.79
C THR A 127 -2.08 8.90 0.76
N ILE A 128 -2.73 9.57 1.70
CA ILE A 128 -4.20 9.67 1.74
C ILE A 128 -4.72 10.46 0.53
N VAL A 129 -4.09 11.59 0.18
CA VAL A 129 -4.50 12.41 -0.98
C VAL A 129 -4.35 11.61 -2.27
N VAL A 130 -3.21 10.96 -2.47
CA VAL A 130 -2.97 10.11 -3.65
C VAL A 130 -3.99 8.97 -3.72
N PHE A 131 -4.30 8.34 -2.58
CA PHE A 131 -5.31 7.28 -2.52
C PHE A 131 -6.71 7.77 -2.95
N ILE A 132 -7.15 8.91 -2.44
CA ILE A 132 -8.45 9.50 -2.80
C ILE A 132 -8.49 9.79 -4.30
N LEU A 133 -7.43 10.39 -4.85
CA LEU A 133 -7.34 10.68 -6.28
C LEU A 133 -7.37 9.40 -7.11
N LEU A 134 -6.63 8.37 -6.72
CA LEU A 134 -6.60 7.08 -7.43
C LEU A 134 -7.97 6.40 -7.43
N VAL A 135 -8.63 6.32 -6.28
CA VAL A 135 -9.94 5.69 -6.17
C VAL A 135 -10.98 6.47 -6.98
N HIS A 136 -10.94 7.80 -6.94
CA HIS A 136 -11.91 8.64 -7.66
C HIS A 136 -11.74 8.59 -9.18
N TYR A 137 -10.50 8.68 -9.68
CA TYR A 137 -10.26 8.76 -11.14
C TYR A 137 -10.08 7.39 -11.80
N ILE A 138 -9.44 6.44 -11.13
CA ILE A 138 -9.06 5.16 -11.75
C ILE A 138 -10.20 4.15 -11.68
N SER A 139 -11.00 4.14 -10.61
CA SER A 139 -12.12 3.20 -10.52
C SER A 139 -13.13 3.38 -11.65
N ASP A 140 -13.33 4.61 -12.11
CA ASP A 140 -14.26 4.92 -13.21
C ASP A 140 -13.66 4.54 -14.59
N ILE A 141 -12.37 4.80 -14.80
CA ILE A 141 -11.68 4.47 -16.05
C ILE A 141 -11.55 2.95 -16.21
N THR A 142 -11.16 2.23 -15.16
CA THR A 142 -11.03 0.78 -15.22
C THR A 142 -12.38 0.09 -15.34
N ALA A 143 -13.42 0.60 -14.70
CA ALA A 143 -14.78 0.10 -14.89
C ALA A 143 -15.23 0.24 -16.36
N GLN A 144 -14.90 1.32 -17.03
CA GLN A 144 -15.21 1.55 -18.45
C GLN A 144 -14.39 0.67 -19.39
N LEU A 145 -13.10 0.41 -19.08
CA LEU A 145 -12.21 -0.41 -19.90
C LEU A 145 -12.50 -1.91 -19.79
N LEU A 146 -12.95 -2.36 -18.63
CA LEU A 146 -13.27 -3.77 -18.40
C LEU A 146 -14.70 -4.16 -18.80
N GLN A 147 -15.55 -3.17 -19.15
CA GLN A 147 -16.89 -3.40 -19.69
C GLN A 147 -16.92 -3.50 -21.23
N LYS A 148 -15.80 -3.26 -21.88
CA LYS A 148 -15.59 -3.50 -23.32
C LYS A 148 -14.84 -4.82 -23.55
#